data_d43f9e1d45f9535975e09bc14f083a29
#
_entry.id   d43f9e1d45f9535975e09bc14f083a29
#
_cell.length_a   1.000
_cell.length_b   1.000
_cell.length_c   1.000
_cell.angle_alpha   90.00
_cell.angle_beta   90.00
_cell.angle_gamma   90.00
#
_symmetry.space_group_name_H-M   'P 1'
#
loop_
_entity.id
_entity.type
_entity.pdbx_description
1 polymer ?
#
loop_
_entity_poly.entity_id
_entity_poly.type
_entity_poly.pdbx_seq_one_letter_code
_entity_poly.pdbx_strand_id
1 'polypeptide(L)'
;MTSRQKVQRTAPDPSAALNVATRPARNAGDTRARILAAARVRFSLDAYENVGTRDIAADAGVDAALVNRYFGGKEKLFDEAIVDAFAIKDNFDGVDMSRFGEIITTLVMEGSEERREAKFDALGILLRASGSPATQERVSARFHAEFVLPLARLLRGRDAELRAALIASYLIGLATMKHALGSPLLGCATQRKAVVTVSAAIQACVNG
;
A
#
# COMPACT_ATOMS: atom_id res chain seq x y z
N MET A 1 73.68 -38.24 3.44
CA MET A 1 73.00 -37.86 2.17
C MET A 1 71.64 -37.33 2.57
N THR A 2 71.49 -36.00 2.71
CA THR A 2 70.33 -35.33 3.26
C THR A 2 69.65 -34.52 2.14
N SER A 3 68.51 -35.05 1.63
CA SER A 3 67.70 -34.32 0.61
C SER A 3 66.89 -33.19 1.24
N ARG A 4 67.18 -31.95 0.82
CA ARG A 4 66.34 -30.76 1.12
C ARG A 4 65.16 -30.72 0.17
N GLN A 5 63.97 -30.85 0.70
CA GLN A 5 62.72 -30.55 0.01
C GLN A 5 62.48 -29.04 -0.07
N LYS A 6 62.37 -28.56 -1.29
CA LYS A 6 62.14 -27.15 -1.63
C LYS A 6 60.62 -26.89 -1.58
N VAL A 7 60.17 -26.12 -0.62
CA VAL A 7 58.80 -25.66 -0.47
C VAL A 7 58.53 -24.57 -1.53
N GLN A 8 57.71 -24.88 -2.55
CA GLN A 8 57.23 -23.91 -3.51
C GLN A 8 56.13 -23.05 -2.82
N ARG A 9 56.39 -21.75 -2.71
CA ARG A 9 55.37 -20.76 -2.34
C ARG A 9 54.52 -20.50 -3.60
N THR A 10 53.26 -20.93 -3.58
CA THR A 10 52.25 -20.51 -4.54
C THR A 10 51.81 -19.07 -4.25
N ALA A 11 51.86 -18.23 -5.29
CA ALA A 11 51.38 -16.85 -5.23
C ALA A 11 49.83 -16.83 -5.02
N PRO A 12 49.29 -15.85 -4.32
CA PRO A 12 47.84 -15.74 -4.13
C PRO A 12 47.14 -15.36 -5.44
N ASP A 13 46.02 -16.04 -5.69
CA ASP A 13 45.13 -15.84 -6.82
C ASP A 13 44.55 -14.41 -6.82
N PRO A 14 44.71 -13.60 -7.87
CA PRO A 14 44.14 -12.24 -7.91
C PRO A 14 42.62 -12.19 -8.08
N SER A 15 41.94 -13.31 -8.27
CA SER A 15 40.48 -13.32 -8.43
C SER A 15 39.66 -13.22 -7.13
N ALA A 16 40.33 -13.35 -5.96
CA ALA A 16 39.68 -13.26 -4.66
C ALA A 16 39.38 -11.81 -4.16
N ALA A 17 39.93 -10.79 -4.85
CA ALA A 17 39.85 -9.40 -4.40
C ALA A 17 38.62 -8.60 -4.93
N LEU A 18 37.78 -9.20 -5.80
CA LEU A 18 36.71 -8.46 -6.50
C LEU A 18 35.30 -8.63 -5.90
N ASN A 19 35.15 -9.33 -4.76
CA ASN A 19 33.80 -9.67 -4.23
C ASN A 19 33.43 -9.03 -2.89
N VAL A 20 34.11 -7.97 -2.43
CA VAL A 20 33.89 -7.36 -1.11
C VAL A 20 33.15 -6.01 -1.16
N ALA A 21 33.00 -5.37 -2.31
CA ALA A 21 32.50 -3.98 -2.40
C ALA A 21 31.00 -3.82 -2.66
N THR A 22 30.22 -4.88 -2.95
CA THR A 22 28.79 -4.74 -3.32
C THR A 22 27.80 -5.26 -2.28
N ARG A 23 28.24 -5.88 -1.20
CA ARG A 23 27.38 -6.47 -0.15
C ARG A 23 26.67 -5.47 0.77
N PRO A 24 27.26 -4.34 1.23
CA PRO A 24 26.57 -3.49 2.22
C PRO A 24 25.39 -2.69 1.67
N ALA A 25 25.45 -2.19 0.43
CA ALA A 25 24.37 -1.38 -0.15
C ALA A 25 23.13 -2.22 -0.50
N ARG A 26 23.33 -3.44 -1.00
CA ARG A 26 22.25 -4.38 -1.35
C ARG A 26 21.50 -4.86 -0.11
N ASN A 27 22.22 -5.17 0.98
CA ASN A 27 21.60 -5.53 2.27
C ASN A 27 20.85 -4.36 2.93
N ALA A 28 21.27 -3.12 2.72
CA ALA A 28 20.62 -1.95 3.29
C ALA A 28 19.27 -1.67 2.64
N GLY A 29 19.19 -1.78 1.29
CA GLY A 29 17.95 -1.64 0.54
C GLY A 29 16.93 -2.71 0.91
N ASP A 30 17.36 -3.98 0.98
CA ASP A 30 16.51 -5.10 1.40
C ASP A 30 15.99 -4.92 2.83
N THR A 31 16.83 -4.46 3.75
CA THR A 31 16.44 -4.23 5.15
C THR A 31 15.39 -3.13 5.25
N ARG A 32 15.59 -2.03 4.54
CA ARG A 32 14.64 -0.91 4.50
C ARG A 32 13.29 -1.33 3.92
N ALA A 33 13.30 -2.08 2.83
CA ALA A 33 12.09 -2.61 2.19
C ALA A 33 11.32 -3.56 3.12
N ARG A 34 12.02 -4.44 3.86
CA ARG A 34 11.40 -5.35 4.84
C ARG A 34 10.74 -4.60 5.99
N ILE A 35 11.39 -3.57 6.53
CA ILE A 35 10.81 -2.72 7.58
C ILE A 35 9.54 -2.03 7.05
N LEU A 36 9.59 -1.45 5.85
CA LEU A 36 8.44 -0.77 5.26
C LEU A 36 7.27 -1.74 5.01
N ALA A 37 7.56 -2.94 4.51
CA ALA A 37 6.55 -3.98 4.29
C ALA A 37 5.89 -4.41 5.61
N ALA A 38 6.67 -4.67 6.67
CA ALA A 38 6.15 -5.00 7.99
C ALA A 38 5.32 -3.86 8.59
N ALA A 39 5.77 -2.60 8.43
CA ALA A 39 5.04 -1.43 8.88
C ALA A 39 3.67 -1.29 8.17
N ARG A 40 3.62 -1.49 6.87
CA ARG A 40 2.38 -1.48 6.08
C ARG A 40 1.37 -2.49 6.60
N VAL A 41 1.81 -3.71 6.88
CA VAL A 41 0.95 -4.76 7.45
C VAL A 41 0.44 -4.34 8.83
N ARG A 42 1.32 -3.92 9.74
CA ARG A 42 0.94 -3.52 11.09
C ARG A 42 -0.05 -2.35 11.10
N PHE A 43 0.22 -1.29 10.35
CA PHE A 43 -0.68 -0.13 10.27
C PHE A 43 -2.01 -0.44 9.57
N SER A 44 -2.11 -1.50 8.79
CA SER A 44 -3.37 -1.95 8.22
C SER A 44 -4.23 -2.78 9.18
N LEU A 45 -3.61 -3.39 10.19
CA LEU A 45 -4.28 -4.26 11.16
C LEU A 45 -4.62 -3.57 12.47
N ASP A 46 -3.77 -2.64 12.93
CA ASP A 46 -3.86 -2.00 14.23
C ASP A 46 -3.97 -0.48 14.13
N ALA A 47 -4.58 0.15 15.14
CA ALA A 47 -4.57 1.60 15.27
C ALA A 47 -3.13 2.12 15.42
N TYR A 48 -2.86 3.30 14.85
CA TYR A 48 -1.51 3.89 14.85
C TYR A 48 -0.87 3.90 16.24
N GLU A 49 -1.64 4.24 17.28
CA GLU A 49 -1.15 4.33 18.67
C GLU A 49 -0.63 3.00 19.18
N ASN A 50 -1.24 1.91 18.78
CA ASN A 50 -0.94 0.54 19.26
C ASN A 50 0.24 -0.10 18.53
N VAL A 51 0.63 0.41 17.38
CA VAL A 51 1.76 -0.13 16.62
C VAL A 51 3.09 0.33 17.21
N GLY A 52 3.91 -0.59 17.71
CA GLY A 52 5.26 -0.33 18.21
C GLY A 52 6.34 -0.46 17.15
N THR A 53 7.37 0.38 17.17
CA THR A 53 8.54 0.23 16.27
C THR A 53 9.31 -1.06 16.55
N ARG A 54 9.26 -1.57 17.78
CA ARG A 54 9.85 -2.88 18.15
C ARG A 54 9.11 -4.04 17.50
N ASP A 55 7.78 -3.96 17.44
CA ASP A 55 6.96 -4.99 16.81
C ASP A 55 7.18 -5.03 15.30
N ILE A 56 7.27 -3.85 14.66
CA ILE A 56 7.62 -3.73 13.23
C ILE A 56 9.01 -4.33 12.97
N ALA A 57 9.99 -4.03 13.82
CA ALA A 57 11.35 -4.56 13.69
C ALA A 57 11.39 -6.09 13.83
N ALA A 58 10.64 -6.63 14.79
CA ALA A 58 10.51 -8.07 15.00
C ALA A 58 9.91 -8.77 13.79
N ASP A 59 8.81 -8.24 13.22
CA ASP A 59 8.18 -8.77 12.01
C ASP A 59 9.11 -8.68 10.78
N ALA A 60 9.90 -7.59 10.70
CA ALA A 60 10.90 -7.43 9.66
C ALA A 60 12.15 -8.30 9.88
N GLY A 61 12.31 -8.97 11.04
CA GLY A 61 13.48 -9.75 11.38
C GLY A 61 14.76 -8.90 11.48
N VAL A 62 14.67 -7.70 12.10
CA VAL A 62 15.77 -6.75 12.23
C VAL A 62 15.84 -6.17 13.64
N ASP A 63 16.97 -5.52 13.95
CA ASP A 63 17.09 -4.76 15.21
C ASP A 63 16.23 -3.49 15.19
N ALA A 64 15.58 -3.17 16.32
CA ALA A 64 14.69 -2.02 16.44
C ALA A 64 15.39 -0.66 16.20
N ALA A 65 16.70 -0.57 16.46
CA ALA A 65 17.48 0.63 16.19
C ALA A 65 17.54 0.96 14.69
N LEU A 66 17.39 -0.06 13.81
CA LEU A 66 17.39 0.14 12.37
C LEU A 66 16.13 0.87 11.89
N VAL A 67 14.99 0.74 12.56
CA VAL A 67 13.77 1.50 12.23
C VAL A 67 14.07 2.99 12.35
N ASN A 68 14.64 3.43 13.47
CA ASN A 68 15.01 4.83 13.66
C ASN A 68 16.11 5.28 12.70
N ARG A 69 17.08 4.43 12.40
CA ARG A 69 18.18 4.74 11.48
C ARG A 69 17.70 4.95 10.05
N TYR A 70 16.76 4.12 9.55
CA TYR A 70 16.30 4.18 8.15
C TYR A 70 15.17 5.17 7.94
N PHE A 71 14.30 5.36 8.92
CA PHE A 71 13.08 6.16 8.76
C PHE A 71 13.02 7.38 9.68
N GLY A 72 13.87 7.45 10.73
CA GLY A 72 13.86 8.57 11.67
C GLY A 72 12.70 8.53 12.67
N GLY A 73 12.03 7.38 12.82
CA GLY A 73 10.98 7.15 13.79
C GLY A 73 9.66 6.68 13.21
N LYS A 74 8.72 6.36 14.12
CA LYS A 74 7.40 5.79 13.77
C LYS A 74 6.58 6.68 12.86
N GLU A 75 6.59 7.98 13.09
CA GLU A 75 5.80 8.97 12.36
C GLU A 75 6.21 9.03 10.89
N LYS A 76 7.51 9.17 10.62
CA LYS A 76 8.03 9.18 9.25
C LYS A 76 7.89 7.82 8.56
N LEU A 77 8.01 6.73 9.32
CA LEU A 77 7.75 5.39 8.80
C LEU A 77 6.27 5.23 8.40
N PHE A 78 5.34 5.78 9.18
CA PHE A 78 3.92 5.80 8.83
C PHE A 78 3.67 6.61 7.55
N ASP A 79 4.21 7.84 7.46
CA ASP A 79 4.07 8.69 6.28
C ASP A 79 4.55 7.96 5.01
N GLU A 80 5.63 7.19 5.11
CA GLU A 80 6.16 6.42 4.00
C GLU A 80 5.36 5.14 3.72
N ALA A 81 4.81 4.52 4.77
CA ALA A 81 3.97 3.34 4.63
C ALA A 81 2.68 3.63 3.85
N ILE A 82 2.13 4.86 3.98
CA ILE A 82 0.91 5.27 3.27
C ILE A 82 1.18 5.91 1.89
N VAL A 83 2.44 6.01 1.44
CA VAL A 83 2.75 6.45 0.07
C VAL A 83 2.16 5.46 -0.92
N ASP A 84 1.48 5.96 -1.93
CA ASP A 84 0.76 5.21 -2.98
C ASP A 84 -0.29 4.21 -2.44
N ALA A 85 -0.67 4.35 -1.16
CA ALA A 85 -1.67 3.48 -0.55
C ALA A 85 -3.04 3.63 -1.20
N PHE A 86 -3.36 4.85 -1.63
CA PHE A 86 -4.65 5.22 -2.20
C PHE A 86 -4.56 5.58 -3.68
N ALA A 87 -3.39 5.39 -4.28
CA ALA A 87 -3.16 5.78 -5.65
C ALA A 87 -4.15 5.08 -6.58
N ILE A 88 -4.81 5.87 -7.40
CA ILE A 88 -5.46 5.42 -8.61
C ILE A 88 -4.31 5.08 -9.57
N LYS A 89 -3.80 3.85 -9.47
CA LYS A 89 -2.75 3.38 -10.38
C LYS A 89 -3.29 3.39 -11.80
N ASP A 90 -2.38 3.28 -12.77
CA ASP A 90 -2.55 3.33 -14.24
C ASP A 90 -3.74 2.53 -14.82
N ASN A 91 -4.49 1.84 -13.97
CA ASN A 91 -5.72 1.10 -14.31
C ASN A 91 -6.85 1.98 -14.86
N PHE A 92 -6.73 3.31 -14.77
CA PHE A 92 -7.73 4.25 -15.31
C PHE A 92 -7.26 4.98 -16.57
N ASP A 93 -5.99 4.83 -16.99
CA ASP A 93 -5.52 5.30 -18.28
C ASP A 93 -6.21 4.47 -19.39
N GLY A 94 -7.07 5.15 -20.17
CA GLY A 94 -7.86 4.50 -21.22
C GLY A 94 -9.16 3.83 -20.76
N VAL A 95 -9.55 3.96 -19.50
CA VAL A 95 -10.85 3.47 -19.02
C VAL A 95 -11.98 4.25 -19.69
N ASP A 96 -12.94 3.50 -20.20
CA ASP A 96 -14.17 4.07 -20.73
C ASP A 96 -14.99 4.72 -19.60
N MET A 97 -14.91 6.05 -19.51
CA MET A 97 -15.62 6.82 -18.48
C MET A 97 -17.14 6.66 -18.58
N SER A 98 -17.71 6.24 -19.72
CA SER A 98 -19.14 5.94 -19.84
C SER A 98 -19.55 4.69 -19.05
N ARG A 99 -18.61 3.83 -18.69
CA ARG A 99 -18.81 2.61 -17.91
C ARG A 99 -18.05 2.61 -16.58
N PHE A 100 -17.49 3.75 -16.20
CA PHE A 100 -16.64 3.87 -15.01
C PHE A 100 -17.35 3.35 -13.75
N GLY A 101 -18.62 3.72 -13.57
CA GLY A 101 -19.42 3.26 -12.42
C GLY A 101 -19.50 1.73 -12.31
N GLU A 102 -19.70 1.04 -13.44
CA GLU A 102 -19.75 -0.43 -13.48
C GLU A 102 -18.37 -1.03 -13.17
N ILE A 103 -17.33 -0.56 -13.84
CA ILE A 103 -15.97 -1.08 -13.71
C ILE A 103 -15.49 -0.97 -12.27
N ILE A 104 -15.57 0.22 -11.68
CA ILE A 104 -15.02 0.45 -10.33
C ILE A 104 -15.85 -0.25 -9.24
N THR A 105 -17.17 -0.31 -9.41
CA THR A 105 -18.04 -1.02 -8.44
C THR A 105 -17.75 -2.51 -8.47
N THR A 106 -17.61 -3.09 -9.66
CA THR A 106 -17.25 -4.51 -9.82
C THR A 106 -15.90 -4.81 -9.18
N LEU A 107 -14.89 -3.98 -9.44
CA LEU A 107 -13.56 -4.12 -8.84
C LEU A 107 -13.59 -4.10 -7.31
N VAL A 108 -14.40 -3.23 -6.71
CA VAL A 108 -14.55 -3.16 -5.24
C VAL A 108 -15.30 -4.38 -4.72
N MET A 109 -16.34 -4.85 -5.41
CA MET A 109 -17.15 -6.00 -4.97
C MET A 109 -16.42 -7.34 -5.08
N GLU A 110 -15.61 -7.52 -6.09
CA GLU A 110 -14.84 -8.76 -6.31
C GLU A 110 -13.54 -8.77 -5.49
N GLY A 111 -12.96 -7.59 -5.25
CA GLY A 111 -11.60 -7.42 -4.71
C GLY A 111 -10.56 -7.78 -5.79
N SER A 112 -9.43 -7.11 -5.80
CA SER A 112 -8.32 -7.49 -6.67
C SER A 112 -7.54 -8.66 -6.07
N GLU A 113 -7.07 -9.61 -6.91
CA GLU A 113 -6.17 -10.67 -6.46
C GLU A 113 -4.89 -10.10 -5.88
N GLU A 114 -4.37 -9.02 -6.48
CA GLU A 114 -3.23 -8.28 -5.96
C GLU A 114 -3.44 -7.78 -4.52
N ARG A 115 -4.67 -7.41 -4.16
CA ARG A 115 -5.04 -7.01 -2.79
C ARG A 115 -5.11 -8.20 -1.84
N ARG A 116 -5.43 -9.40 -2.34
CA ARG A 116 -5.42 -10.65 -1.55
C ARG A 116 -4.01 -11.16 -1.31
N GLU A 117 -3.12 -11.00 -2.29
CA GLU A 117 -1.71 -11.39 -2.18
C GLU A 117 -0.87 -10.34 -1.41
N ALA A 118 -1.18 -9.06 -1.57
CA ALA A 118 -0.59 -8.01 -0.76
C ALA A 118 -1.16 -8.11 0.65
N LYS A 119 -0.30 -8.42 1.61
CA LYS A 119 -0.61 -8.35 3.05
C LYS A 119 -0.94 -6.92 3.53
N PHE A 120 -1.23 -6.02 2.61
CA PHE A 120 -1.43 -4.60 2.82
C PHE A 120 -2.87 -4.22 2.48
N ASP A 121 -3.60 -3.74 3.48
CA ASP A 121 -4.99 -3.31 3.35
C ASP A 121 -5.11 -1.77 3.48
N ALA A 122 -5.14 -1.10 2.33
CA ALA A 122 -5.31 0.36 2.26
C ALA A 122 -6.64 0.84 2.89
N LEU A 123 -7.72 0.06 2.74
CA LEU A 123 -8.99 0.37 3.38
C LEU A 123 -8.87 0.27 4.91
N GLY A 124 -8.19 -0.76 5.41
CA GLY A 124 -7.91 -0.92 6.82
C GLY A 124 -7.13 0.26 7.41
N ILE A 125 -6.09 0.73 6.70
CA ILE A 125 -5.37 1.95 7.10
C ILE A 125 -6.30 3.16 7.10
N LEU A 126 -7.05 3.39 6.01
CA LEU A 126 -7.96 4.52 5.91
C LEU A 126 -8.94 4.58 7.08
N LEU A 127 -9.60 3.45 7.38
CA LEU A 127 -10.60 3.37 8.43
C LEU A 127 -10.03 3.56 9.85
N ARG A 128 -8.87 2.96 10.13
CA ARG A 128 -8.25 3.04 11.46
C ARG A 128 -7.57 4.39 11.69
N ALA A 129 -6.86 4.86 10.68
CA ALA A 129 -6.11 6.11 10.80
C ALA A 129 -7.02 7.35 10.75
N SER A 130 -8.19 7.30 10.11
CA SER A 130 -9.15 8.40 10.12
C SER A 130 -9.77 8.64 11.51
N GLY A 131 -9.78 7.63 12.38
CA GLY A 131 -10.23 7.75 13.76
C GLY A 131 -9.15 8.21 14.76
N SER A 132 -7.89 8.34 14.31
CA SER A 132 -6.76 8.71 15.17
C SER A 132 -6.39 10.19 14.97
N PRO A 133 -6.41 11.03 16.02
CA PRO A 133 -5.98 12.43 15.93
C PRO A 133 -4.54 12.59 15.43
N ALA A 134 -3.67 11.62 15.69
CA ALA A 134 -2.27 11.65 15.28
C ALA A 134 -2.05 11.45 13.77
N THR A 135 -3.00 10.80 13.08
CA THR A 135 -2.83 10.38 11.68
C THR A 135 -3.94 10.88 10.75
N GLN A 136 -5.08 11.33 11.29
CA GLN A 136 -6.24 11.74 10.50
C GLN A 136 -5.90 12.75 9.42
N GLU A 137 -5.21 13.83 9.76
CA GLU A 137 -4.84 14.88 8.80
C GLU A 137 -3.93 14.34 7.69
N ARG A 138 -2.93 13.53 8.04
CA ARG A 138 -1.97 12.93 7.11
C ARG A 138 -2.65 11.99 6.12
N VAL A 139 -3.50 11.10 6.64
CA VAL A 139 -4.25 10.14 5.81
C VAL A 139 -5.26 10.86 4.92
N SER A 140 -5.96 11.87 5.46
CA SER A 140 -6.90 12.68 4.69
C SER A 140 -6.20 13.42 3.55
N ALA A 141 -5.08 14.09 3.83
CA ALA A 141 -4.30 14.79 2.81
C ALA A 141 -3.77 13.82 1.73
N ARG A 142 -3.28 12.65 2.15
CA ARG A 142 -2.77 11.62 1.24
C ARG A 142 -3.88 11.05 0.36
N PHE A 143 -5.01 10.69 0.95
CA PHE A 143 -6.17 10.18 0.23
C PHE A 143 -6.70 11.20 -0.79
N HIS A 144 -6.78 12.48 -0.40
CA HIS A 144 -7.18 13.55 -1.30
C HIS A 144 -6.20 13.70 -2.48
N ALA A 145 -4.89 13.70 -2.21
CA ALA A 145 -3.86 13.85 -3.23
C ALA A 145 -3.74 12.65 -4.18
N GLU A 146 -3.91 11.41 -3.68
CA GLU A 146 -3.69 10.19 -4.45
C GLU A 146 -4.96 9.60 -5.08
N PHE A 147 -6.14 9.94 -4.54
CA PHE A 147 -7.41 9.42 -5.04
C PHE A 147 -8.32 10.53 -5.59
N VAL A 148 -8.69 11.51 -4.74
CA VAL A 148 -9.72 12.49 -5.11
C VAL A 148 -9.26 13.40 -6.25
N LEU A 149 -8.08 14.00 -6.13
CA LEU A 149 -7.57 14.91 -7.17
C LEU A 149 -7.29 14.22 -8.51
N PRO A 150 -6.65 13.04 -8.56
CA PRO A 150 -6.48 12.32 -9.83
C PRO A 150 -7.82 11.93 -10.47
N LEU A 151 -8.79 11.45 -9.67
CA LEU A 151 -10.13 11.14 -10.19
C LEU A 151 -10.84 12.39 -10.71
N ALA A 152 -10.79 13.51 -9.97
CA ALA A 152 -11.40 14.76 -10.39
C ALA A 152 -10.89 15.26 -11.76
N ARG A 153 -9.61 15.03 -12.07
CA ARG A 153 -9.02 15.39 -13.39
C ARG A 153 -9.61 14.60 -14.56
N LEU A 154 -10.17 13.42 -14.29
CA LEU A 154 -10.84 12.59 -15.30
C LEU A 154 -12.30 13.02 -15.50
N LEU A 155 -12.90 13.70 -14.50
CA LEU A 155 -14.28 14.15 -14.57
C LEU A 155 -14.41 15.46 -15.33
N ARG A 156 -15.37 15.55 -16.24
CA ARG A 156 -15.69 16.78 -16.99
C ARG A 156 -16.76 17.59 -16.26
N GLY A 157 -16.80 18.90 -16.50
CA GLY A 157 -17.86 19.76 -15.99
C GLY A 157 -17.55 20.40 -14.62
N ARG A 158 -18.61 20.86 -13.96
CA ARG A 158 -18.48 21.58 -12.66
C ARG A 158 -18.31 20.60 -11.51
N ASP A 159 -17.81 21.11 -10.39
CA ASP A 159 -17.73 20.41 -9.10
C ASP A 159 -17.03 19.04 -9.16
N ALA A 160 -16.02 18.90 -10.03
CA ALA A 160 -15.32 17.65 -10.27
C ALA A 160 -14.72 17.06 -8.99
N GLU A 161 -14.13 17.88 -8.12
CA GLU A 161 -13.58 17.43 -6.84
C GLU A 161 -14.67 16.93 -5.88
N LEU A 162 -15.80 17.64 -5.78
CA LEU A 162 -16.94 17.19 -4.97
C LEU A 162 -17.47 15.86 -5.50
N ARG A 163 -17.64 15.72 -6.81
CA ARG A 163 -18.12 14.48 -7.44
C ARG A 163 -17.15 13.32 -7.23
N ALA A 164 -15.84 13.57 -7.33
CA ALA A 164 -14.82 12.59 -7.01
C ALA A 164 -14.88 12.15 -5.53
N ALA A 165 -15.10 13.09 -4.61
CA ALA A 165 -15.27 12.77 -3.18
C ALA A 165 -16.54 11.96 -2.92
N LEU A 166 -17.64 12.25 -3.64
CA LEU A 166 -18.88 11.45 -3.55
C LEU A 166 -18.66 10.02 -4.09
N ILE A 167 -17.97 9.88 -5.23
CA ILE A 167 -17.57 8.56 -5.75
C ILE A 167 -16.75 7.79 -4.71
N ALA A 168 -15.75 8.44 -4.11
CA ALA A 168 -14.95 7.85 -3.03
C ALA A 168 -15.82 7.39 -1.85
N SER A 169 -16.80 8.17 -1.46
CA SER A 169 -17.73 7.83 -0.38
C SER A 169 -18.53 6.57 -0.67
N TYR A 170 -19.05 6.42 -1.89
CA TYR A 170 -19.73 5.18 -2.32
C TYR A 170 -18.79 3.97 -2.27
N LEU A 171 -17.56 4.12 -2.77
CA LEU A 171 -16.60 3.01 -2.83
C LEU A 171 -16.13 2.60 -1.43
N ILE A 172 -15.79 3.55 -0.56
CA ILE A 172 -15.37 3.30 0.82
C ILE A 172 -16.51 2.63 1.59
N GLY A 173 -17.73 3.18 1.50
CA GLY A 173 -18.89 2.60 2.16
C GLY A 173 -19.19 1.17 1.71
N LEU A 174 -19.17 0.93 0.39
CA LEU A 174 -19.38 -0.39 -0.21
C LEU A 174 -18.30 -1.38 0.24
N ALA A 175 -17.03 -0.99 0.13
CA ALA A 175 -15.89 -1.80 0.54
C ALA A 175 -15.93 -2.12 2.05
N THR A 176 -16.29 -1.14 2.88
CA THR A 176 -16.44 -1.32 4.33
C THR A 176 -17.54 -2.33 4.65
N MET A 177 -18.72 -2.17 4.05
CA MET A 177 -19.85 -3.10 4.26
C MET A 177 -19.53 -4.49 3.76
N LYS A 178 -18.84 -4.63 2.63
CA LYS A 178 -18.52 -5.92 2.01
C LYS A 178 -17.38 -6.64 2.72
N HIS A 179 -16.25 -5.95 2.91
CA HIS A 179 -14.98 -6.57 3.30
C HIS A 179 -14.64 -6.42 4.78
N ALA A 180 -14.97 -5.26 5.40
CA ALA A 180 -14.67 -5.04 6.81
C ALA A 180 -15.78 -5.57 7.73
N LEU A 181 -17.05 -5.36 7.38
CA LEU A 181 -18.20 -5.80 8.17
C LEU A 181 -18.77 -7.16 7.74
N GLY A 182 -18.38 -7.68 6.58
CA GLY A 182 -18.85 -8.97 6.08
C GLY A 182 -20.36 -9.05 5.90
N SER A 183 -21.02 -7.96 5.46
CA SER A 183 -22.47 -7.91 5.35
C SER A 183 -23.04 -9.03 4.48
N PRO A 184 -23.93 -9.88 5.01
CA PRO A 184 -24.55 -10.96 4.24
C PRO A 184 -25.42 -10.43 3.09
N LEU A 185 -25.91 -9.19 3.19
CA LEU A 185 -26.69 -8.53 2.14
C LEU A 185 -25.87 -8.12 0.93
N LEU A 186 -24.53 -8.15 1.01
CA LEU A 186 -23.60 -7.93 -0.10
C LEU A 186 -22.93 -9.24 -0.55
N GLY A 187 -23.49 -10.39 -0.19
CA GLY A 187 -23.04 -11.72 -0.58
C GLY A 187 -23.40 -12.08 -2.04
N CYS A 188 -23.00 -13.28 -2.47
CA CYS A 188 -23.14 -13.74 -3.85
C CYS A 188 -24.56 -13.60 -4.43
N ALA A 189 -25.59 -13.88 -3.61
CA ALA A 189 -26.99 -13.85 -4.06
C ALA A 189 -27.49 -12.45 -4.47
N THR A 190 -26.97 -11.39 -3.85
CA THR A 190 -27.36 -10.00 -4.04
C THR A 190 -26.31 -9.13 -4.70
N GLN A 191 -25.12 -9.67 -4.91
CA GLN A 191 -23.96 -8.95 -5.45
C GLN A 191 -24.29 -8.22 -6.75
N ARG A 192 -24.90 -8.92 -7.72
CA ARG A 192 -25.27 -8.32 -9.03
C ARG A 192 -26.20 -7.13 -8.87
N LYS A 193 -27.19 -7.22 -7.98
CA LYS A 193 -28.12 -6.12 -7.71
C LYS A 193 -27.42 -4.95 -7.06
N ALA A 194 -26.53 -5.20 -6.11
CA ALA A 194 -25.72 -4.17 -5.45
C ALA A 194 -24.82 -3.44 -6.46
N VAL A 195 -24.14 -4.21 -7.34
CA VAL A 195 -23.31 -3.65 -8.42
C VAL A 195 -24.14 -2.72 -9.30
N VAL A 196 -25.27 -3.17 -9.83
CA VAL A 196 -26.13 -2.34 -10.70
C VAL A 196 -26.57 -1.05 -10.01
N THR A 197 -27.01 -1.13 -8.75
CA THR A 197 -27.51 0.05 -8.02
C THR A 197 -26.41 1.06 -7.73
N VAL A 198 -25.25 0.60 -7.20
CA VAL A 198 -24.13 1.48 -6.86
C VAL A 198 -23.44 2.02 -8.10
N SER A 199 -23.30 1.21 -9.15
CA SER A 199 -22.76 1.65 -10.44
C SER A 199 -23.54 2.82 -11.03
N ALA A 200 -24.87 2.77 -10.98
CA ALA A 200 -25.72 3.86 -11.47
C ALA A 200 -25.51 5.16 -10.67
N ALA A 201 -25.40 5.07 -9.34
CA ALA A 201 -25.14 6.23 -8.50
C ALA A 201 -23.75 6.84 -8.76
N ILE A 202 -22.71 6.00 -8.90
CA ILE A 202 -21.35 6.44 -9.23
C ILE A 202 -21.34 7.05 -10.64
N GLN A 203 -22.02 6.42 -11.63
CA GLN A 203 -22.06 6.92 -12.99
C GLN A 203 -22.78 8.28 -13.08
N ALA A 204 -23.81 8.51 -12.26
CA ALA A 204 -24.41 9.83 -12.15
C ALA A 204 -23.41 10.89 -11.66
N CYS A 205 -22.55 10.55 -10.69
CA CYS A 205 -21.46 11.45 -10.27
C CYS A 205 -20.40 11.64 -11.37
N VAL A 206 -20.17 10.67 -12.26
CA VAL A 206 -19.25 10.83 -13.39
C VAL A 206 -19.79 11.77 -14.45
N ASN A 207 -21.08 11.66 -14.74
CA ASN A 207 -21.72 12.42 -15.82
C ASN A 207 -21.99 13.91 -15.45
N GLY A 208 -22.20 14.22 -14.17
CA GLY A 208 -22.42 15.57 -13.64
C GLY A 208 -23.87 15.96 -13.59
#